data_2bee0df22baddc9560c918340fe04eb0
#
_entry.id   2bee0df22baddc9560c918340fe04eb0
#
_cell.length_a   1.000
_cell.length_b   1.000
_cell.length_c   1.000
_cell.angle_alpha   90.00
_cell.angle_beta   90.00
_cell.angle_gamma   90.00
#
_symmetry.space_group_name_H-M   'P 1'
#
loop_
_entity.id
_entity.type
_entity.pdbx_description
1 polymer ?
#
loop_
_entity_poly.entity_id
_entity_poly.type
_entity_poly.pdbx_seq_one_letter_code
_entity_poly.pdbx_strand_id
1 'polypeptide(L)'
;MENALGQLEWLSVLSGLAGGTYQAERMHDCWETVLRDQFHDIIPGSSIHEVYEDTAREYETLWNEVGDMQKEAADVLCRTAEDSWSLMRFADIDCKETVVIPEDRDGIFTDEDGAVLPAQKISEGWLVETEIKPLSASVIRFTREKTQEPDSPFALDLGKRCLDTPYYRIEWEEGGAFTGLWDKENSRQVLKGKGNIC
;
A
#
# COMPACT_ATOMS: atom_id res chain seq x y z
N MET A 1 -1.72 14.77 -3.22
CA MET A 1 -1.21 15.72 -2.21
C MET A 1 -2.20 15.99 -1.08
N GLU A 2 -3.48 16.34 -1.31
CA GLU A 2 -4.46 16.60 -0.22
C GLU A 2 -4.54 15.48 0.82
N ASN A 3 -4.64 14.22 0.39
CA ASN A 3 -4.67 13.09 1.33
C ASN A 3 -3.38 13.01 2.17
N ALA A 4 -2.23 13.31 1.57
CA ALA A 4 -0.95 13.28 2.29
C ALA A 4 -0.86 14.40 3.32
N LEU A 5 -1.35 15.61 2.99
CA LEU A 5 -1.44 16.73 3.93
C LEU A 5 -2.44 16.45 5.07
N GLY A 6 -3.63 15.92 4.75
CA GLY A 6 -4.59 15.54 5.79
C GLY A 6 -4.04 14.47 6.75
N GLN A 7 -3.30 13.48 6.23
CA GLN A 7 -2.59 12.49 7.07
C GLN A 7 -1.50 13.14 7.92
N LEU A 8 -0.75 14.09 7.35
CA LEU A 8 0.29 14.83 8.06
C LEU A 8 -0.30 15.68 9.20
N GLU A 9 -1.46 16.31 9.01
CA GLU A 9 -2.13 17.05 10.09
C GLU A 9 -2.43 16.16 11.29
N TRP A 10 -3.03 14.98 11.06
CA TRP A 10 -3.29 14.01 12.11
C TRP A 10 -2.00 13.53 12.79
N LEU A 11 -1.00 13.18 12.00
CA LEU A 11 0.29 12.72 12.50
C LEU A 11 0.98 13.78 13.34
N SER A 12 0.92 15.06 12.90
CA SER A 12 1.51 16.19 13.60
C SER A 12 0.79 16.51 14.92
N VAL A 13 -0.54 16.37 14.97
CA VAL A 13 -1.31 16.50 16.22
C VAL A 13 -0.88 15.43 17.21
N LEU A 14 -0.81 14.17 16.80
CA LEU A 14 -0.38 13.05 17.65
C LEU A 14 1.06 13.24 18.14
N SER A 15 1.96 13.65 17.24
CA SER A 15 3.34 13.97 17.58
C SER A 15 3.42 15.09 18.62
N GLY A 16 2.64 16.18 18.44
CA GLY A 16 2.56 17.28 19.40
C GLY A 16 2.10 16.83 20.79
N LEU A 17 1.11 15.93 20.87
CA LEU A 17 0.66 15.34 22.14
C LEU A 17 1.74 14.46 22.80
N ALA A 18 2.63 13.89 22.02
CA ALA A 18 3.77 13.09 22.48
C ALA A 18 5.04 13.91 22.81
N GLY A 19 4.98 15.24 22.71
CA GLY A 19 6.09 16.16 23.00
C GLY A 19 6.89 16.61 21.77
N GLY A 20 6.43 16.29 20.56
CA GLY A 20 6.95 16.83 19.31
C GLY A 20 6.44 18.23 19.01
N THR A 21 6.73 18.73 17.82
CA THR A 21 6.34 20.07 17.37
C THR A 21 5.30 19.98 16.26
N TYR A 22 4.18 20.72 16.42
CA TYR A 22 3.23 20.93 15.33
C TYR A 22 3.72 22.05 14.42
N GLN A 23 4.04 21.72 13.17
CA GLN A 23 4.70 22.63 12.23
C GLN A 23 3.67 23.44 11.43
N ALA A 24 2.90 24.30 12.11
CA ALA A 24 1.75 24.98 11.54
C ALA A 24 2.08 25.86 10.33
N GLU A 25 3.19 26.60 10.35
CA GLU A 25 3.60 27.50 9.25
C GLU A 25 3.96 26.71 7.99
N ARG A 26 4.81 25.69 8.11
CA ARG A 26 5.20 24.82 6.97
C ARG A 26 3.99 24.14 6.35
N MET A 27 3.08 23.66 7.18
CA MET A 27 1.84 23.00 6.73
C MET A 27 0.90 23.97 6.02
N HIS A 28 0.78 25.19 6.55
CA HIS A 28 -0.01 26.27 5.93
C HIS A 28 0.53 26.61 4.53
N ASP A 29 1.83 26.79 4.37
CA ASP A 29 2.48 27.07 3.08
C ASP A 29 2.24 25.95 2.07
N CYS A 30 2.31 24.69 2.51
CA CYS A 30 1.96 23.55 1.66
C CYS A 30 0.50 23.58 1.20
N TRP A 31 -0.44 23.86 2.11
CA TRP A 31 -1.86 24.00 1.75
C TRP A 31 -2.12 25.18 0.82
N GLU A 32 -1.49 26.32 1.02
CA GLU A 32 -1.63 27.47 0.11
C GLU A 32 -1.20 27.11 -1.31
N THR A 33 -0.09 26.39 -1.47
CA THR A 33 0.38 25.95 -2.78
C THR A 33 -0.61 24.98 -3.44
N VAL A 34 -1.08 23.96 -2.71
CA VAL A 34 -2.06 23.01 -3.25
C VAL A 34 -3.36 23.70 -3.68
N LEU A 35 -3.89 24.60 -2.82
CA LEU A 35 -5.13 25.30 -3.11
C LEU A 35 -5.00 26.30 -4.28
N ARG A 36 -3.82 26.94 -4.42
CA ARG A 36 -3.52 27.79 -5.58
C ARG A 36 -3.49 26.97 -6.87
N ASP A 37 -2.88 25.80 -6.86
CA ASP A 37 -2.75 24.95 -8.04
C ASP A 37 -4.08 24.26 -8.42
N GLN A 38 -5.05 24.27 -7.52
CA GLN A 38 -6.44 23.87 -7.78
C GLN A 38 -7.30 24.98 -8.37
N PHE A 39 -6.70 26.12 -8.69
CA PHE A 39 -7.42 27.23 -9.32
C PHE A 39 -8.08 26.79 -10.64
N HIS A 40 -9.25 27.40 -10.95
CA HIS A 40 -10.12 26.98 -12.04
C HIS A 40 -9.49 27.05 -13.45
N ASP A 41 -8.38 27.74 -13.61
CA ASP A 41 -7.61 27.79 -14.86
C ASP A 41 -6.45 26.79 -14.90
N ILE A 42 -6.08 26.19 -13.78
CA ILE A 42 -4.99 25.22 -13.68
C ILE A 42 -5.55 23.79 -13.70
N ILE A 43 -6.44 23.46 -12.77
CA ILE A 43 -6.94 22.09 -12.59
C ILE A 43 -7.63 21.51 -13.85
N PRO A 44 -8.40 22.26 -14.69
CA PRO A 44 -9.04 21.75 -15.89
C PRO A 44 -8.14 21.65 -17.10
N GLY A 45 -6.87 22.07 -17.01
CA GLY A 45 -5.94 22.00 -18.13
C GLY A 45 -6.03 23.16 -19.12
N SER A 46 -6.58 24.32 -18.72
CA SER A 46 -6.81 25.48 -19.60
C SER A 46 -5.76 26.61 -19.50
N SER A 47 -4.75 26.44 -18.66
CA SER A 47 -3.62 27.38 -18.56
C SER A 47 -2.60 27.21 -19.67
N ILE A 48 -1.65 28.14 -19.74
CA ILE A 48 -0.49 28.04 -20.65
C ILE A 48 0.52 27.00 -20.15
N HIS A 49 1.37 26.54 -21.05
CA HIS A 49 2.32 25.45 -20.77
C HIS A 49 3.25 25.72 -19.57
N GLU A 50 3.76 26.93 -19.47
CA GLU A 50 4.66 27.35 -18.41
C GLU A 50 4.06 27.20 -17.00
N VAL A 51 2.76 27.39 -16.86
CA VAL A 51 2.06 27.19 -15.59
C VAL A 51 2.11 25.73 -15.14
N TYR A 52 2.00 24.77 -16.09
CA TYR A 52 2.10 23.34 -15.75
C TYR A 52 3.52 22.90 -15.44
N GLU A 53 4.54 23.53 -16.06
CA GLU A 53 5.93 23.31 -15.66
C GLU A 53 6.20 23.82 -14.25
N ASP A 54 5.65 24.99 -13.89
CA ASP A 54 5.77 25.54 -12.55
C ASP A 54 5.04 24.65 -11.53
N THR A 55 3.78 24.28 -11.79
CA THR A 55 3.00 23.38 -10.94
C THR A 55 3.72 22.05 -10.71
N ALA A 56 4.32 21.45 -11.75
CA ALA A 56 5.06 20.20 -11.61
C ALA A 56 6.24 20.33 -10.64
N ARG A 57 7.02 21.44 -10.73
CA ARG A 57 8.15 21.73 -9.83
C ARG A 57 7.67 21.99 -8.39
N GLU A 58 6.57 22.71 -8.25
CA GLU A 58 5.97 23.00 -6.93
C GLU A 58 5.51 21.70 -6.25
N TYR A 59 4.84 20.80 -6.99
CA TYR A 59 4.43 19.50 -6.44
C TYR A 59 5.62 18.59 -6.10
N GLU A 60 6.71 18.63 -6.86
CA GLU A 60 7.93 17.91 -6.49
C GLU A 60 8.50 18.43 -5.16
N THR A 61 8.53 19.75 -4.99
CA THR A 61 8.95 20.40 -3.73
C THR A 61 8.04 20.03 -2.58
N LEU A 62 6.71 20.09 -2.81
CA LEU A 62 5.70 19.72 -1.81
C LEU A 62 5.82 18.27 -1.36
N TRP A 63 6.08 17.32 -2.28
CA TRP A 63 6.24 15.91 -1.90
C TRP A 63 7.42 15.71 -0.97
N ASN A 64 8.54 16.40 -1.22
CA ASN A 64 9.70 16.35 -0.35
C ASN A 64 9.40 16.96 1.03
N GLU A 65 8.82 18.18 1.04
CA GLU A 65 8.49 18.90 2.28
C GLU A 65 7.49 18.15 3.17
N VAL A 66 6.42 17.61 2.57
CA VAL A 66 5.43 16.78 3.28
C VAL A 66 6.05 15.48 3.80
N GLY A 67 6.90 14.83 2.98
CA GLY A 67 7.62 13.63 3.40
C GLY A 67 8.55 13.86 4.57
N ASP A 68 9.29 14.97 4.58
CA ASP A 68 10.18 15.34 5.68
C ASP A 68 9.39 15.60 6.97
N MET A 69 8.29 16.37 6.89
CA MET A 69 7.42 16.64 8.04
C MET A 69 6.76 15.34 8.56
N GLN A 70 6.32 14.45 7.67
CA GLN A 70 5.77 13.15 8.08
C GLN A 70 6.80 12.32 8.83
N LYS A 71 8.05 12.29 8.32
CA LYS A 71 9.14 11.58 8.98
C LYS A 71 9.46 12.18 10.35
N GLU A 72 9.61 13.51 10.45
CA GLU A 72 9.86 14.20 11.71
C GLU A 72 8.77 13.89 12.77
N ALA A 73 7.50 13.87 12.34
CA ALA A 73 6.39 13.56 13.24
C ALA A 73 6.36 12.06 13.62
N ALA A 74 6.65 11.17 12.67
CA ALA A 74 6.71 9.73 12.91
C ALA A 74 7.85 9.34 13.85
N ASP A 75 9.02 9.97 13.74
CA ASP A 75 10.19 9.72 14.60
C ASP A 75 9.90 10.01 16.08
N VAL A 76 8.95 10.91 16.38
CA VAL A 76 8.49 11.15 17.75
C VAL A 76 7.59 10.04 18.28
N LEU A 77 6.73 9.49 17.40
CA LEU A 77 5.69 8.52 17.77
C LEU A 77 6.18 7.08 17.73
N CYS A 78 7.03 6.78 16.76
CA CYS A 78 7.49 5.43 16.51
C CYS A 78 8.83 5.18 17.20
N ARG A 79 8.88 4.15 18.04
CA ARG A 79 10.17 3.65 18.53
C ARG A 79 10.77 2.80 17.42
N THR A 80 11.95 3.19 16.96
CA THR A 80 12.72 2.37 16.01
C THR A 80 13.13 1.09 16.73
N ALA A 81 12.66 -0.04 16.25
CA ALA A 81 13.10 -1.36 16.66
C ALA A 81 13.59 -2.12 15.42
N GLU A 82 14.65 -2.88 15.58
CA GLU A 82 15.18 -3.71 14.52
C GLU A 82 14.11 -4.72 14.07
N ASP A 83 14.03 -4.95 12.76
CA ASP A 83 13.09 -5.90 12.15
C ASP A 83 11.60 -5.62 12.48
N SER A 84 11.22 -4.34 12.62
CA SER A 84 9.82 -3.96 12.80
C SER A 84 9.44 -2.67 12.10
N TRP A 85 8.18 -2.59 11.67
CA TRP A 85 7.60 -1.43 11.00
C TRP A 85 6.30 -1.05 11.68
N SER A 86 6.12 0.24 11.95
CA SER A 86 4.87 0.79 12.46
C SER A 86 4.02 1.25 11.28
N LEU A 87 2.78 0.82 11.25
CA LEU A 87 1.78 1.24 10.27
C LEU A 87 0.74 2.08 10.97
N MET A 88 0.39 3.22 10.39
CA MET A 88 -0.64 4.11 10.92
C MET A 88 -1.75 4.29 9.90
N ARG A 89 -3.00 4.20 10.36
CA ARG A 89 -4.18 4.42 9.55
C ARG A 89 -4.95 5.62 10.06
N PHE A 90 -5.16 6.59 9.17
CA PHE A 90 -5.91 7.81 9.45
C PHE A 90 -7.33 7.82 8.85
N ALA A 91 -7.73 6.73 8.18
CA ALA A 91 -9.10 6.55 7.70
C ALA A 91 -9.96 5.86 8.76
N ASP A 92 -11.27 6.11 8.72
CA ASP A 92 -12.28 5.59 9.65
C ASP A 92 -13.00 4.33 9.14
N ILE A 93 -12.42 3.64 8.18
CA ILE A 93 -12.96 2.42 7.57
C ILE A 93 -12.06 1.22 7.85
N ASP A 94 -12.67 0.08 8.17
CA ASP A 94 -11.96 -1.19 8.21
C ASP A 94 -11.61 -1.64 6.81
N CYS A 95 -10.36 -1.97 6.57
CA CYS A 95 -9.98 -2.72 5.38
C CYS A 95 -8.68 -3.48 5.60
N LYS A 96 -8.51 -4.52 4.81
CA LYS A 96 -7.22 -5.16 4.62
C LYS A 96 -6.39 -4.29 3.71
N GLU A 97 -5.14 -4.11 4.08
CA GLU A 97 -4.16 -3.34 3.33
C GLU A 97 -3.04 -4.26 2.89
N THR A 98 -2.48 -3.97 1.73
CA THR A 98 -1.24 -4.58 1.27
C THR A 98 -0.17 -3.51 1.27
N VAL A 99 0.86 -3.70 2.11
CA VAL A 99 1.95 -2.74 2.27
C VAL A 99 3.25 -3.30 1.71
N VAL A 100 4.09 -2.42 1.16
CA VAL A 100 5.44 -2.78 0.72
C VAL A 100 6.38 -2.58 1.90
N ILE A 101 7.02 -3.66 2.34
CA ILE A 101 8.05 -3.62 3.36
C ILE A 101 9.42 -3.75 2.67
N PRO A 102 10.32 -2.77 2.82
CA PRO A 102 11.64 -2.77 2.17
C PRO A 102 12.61 -3.70 2.91
N GLU A 103 12.38 -5.01 2.79
CA GLU A 103 13.18 -6.08 3.38
C GLU A 103 13.62 -7.04 2.26
N ASP A 104 14.92 -7.30 2.14
CA ASP A 104 15.49 -8.18 1.13
C ASP A 104 15.76 -9.61 1.62
N ARG A 105 15.83 -9.78 2.95
CA ARG A 105 16.07 -11.09 3.59
C ARG A 105 14.88 -12.01 3.44
N ASP A 106 15.12 -13.32 3.44
CA ASP A 106 14.07 -14.33 3.49
C ASP A 106 13.63 -14.56 4.93
N GLY A 107 12.32 -14.61 5.14
CA GLY A 107 11.73 -14.78 6.46
C GLY A 107 10.20 -14.68 6.40
N ILE A 108 9.60 -14.46 7.55
CA ILE A 108 8.16 -14.30 7.71
C ILE A 108 7.83 -12.98 8.42
N PHE A 109 6.62 -12.52 8.21
CA PHE A 109 6.07 -11.34 8.88
C PHE A 109 4.98 -11.76 9.85
N THR A 110 4.93 -11.11 11.00
CA THR A 110 3.90 -11.33 12.03
C THR A 110 3.29 -10.01 12.46
N ASP A 111 2.05 -10.05 12.92
CA ASP A 111 1.41 -8.94 13.61
C ASP A 111 1.87 -8.80 15.06
N GLU A 112 1.22 -7.93 15.82
CA GLU A 112 1.52 -7.67 17.23
C GLU A 112 1.30 -8.87 18.13
N ASP A 113 0.32 -9.72 17.77
CA ASP A 113 -0.06 -10.92 18.51
C ASP A 113 0.79 -12.14 18.13
N GLY A 114 1.67 -12.00 17.14
CA GLY A 114 2.54 -13.05 16.62
C GLY A 114 1.88 -13.94 15.57
N ALA A 115 0.71 -13.57 15.06
CA ALA A 115 0.09 -14.28 13.93
C ALA A 115 0.86 -14.01 12.64
N VAL A 116 1.10 -15.07 11.86
CA VAL A 116 1.83 -14.97 10.58
C VAL A 116 0.96 -14.27 9.54
N LEU A 117 1.50 -13.22 8.94
CA LEU A 117 0.85 -12.45 7.91
C LEU A 117 1.13 -13.03 6.51
N PRO A 118 0.15 -13.05 5.61
CA PRO A 118 0.38 -13.38 4.20
C PRO A 118 1.37 -12.40 3.59
N ALA A 119 2.42 -12.93 2.95
CA ALA A 119 3.46 -12.11 2.36
C ALA A 119 3.96 -12.71 1.05
N GLN A 120 4.32 -11.85 0.11
CA GLN A 120 4.89 -12.22 -1.19
C GLN A 120 6.14 -11.38 -1.47
N LYS A 121 7.24 -12.04 -1.81
CA LYS A 121 8.48 -11.34 -2.19
C LYS A 121 8.33 -10.70 -3.58
N ILE A 122 8.80 -9.47 -3.70
CA ILE A 122 8.82 -8.67 -4.93
C ILE A 122 10.21 -8.04 -5.12
N SER A 123 10.44 -7.32 -6.20
CA SER A 123 11.72 -6.65 -6.49
C SER A 123 12.09 -5.59 -5.45
N GLU A 124 11.10 -4.89 -4.90
CA GLU A 124 11.27 -3.79 -3.95
C GLU A 124 11.24 -4.23 -2.48
N GLY A 125 11.13 -5.54 -2.21
CA GLY A 125 11.03 -6.09 -0.87
C GLY A 125 9.91 -7.13 -0.75
N TRP A 126 8.96 -6.92 0.14
CA TRP A 126 7.84 -7.81 0.38
C TRP A 126 6.51 -7.06 0.36
N LEU A 127 5.52 -7.63 -0.36
CA LEU A 127 4.11 -7.28 -0.17
C LEU A 127 3.60 -8.05 1.03
N VAL A 128 3.08 -7.35 2.04
CA VAL A 128 2.54 -7.95 3.26
C VAL A 128 1.07 -7.54 3.40
N GLU A 129 0.17 -8.53 3.44
CA GLU A 129 -1.24 -8.27 3.74
C GLU A 129 -1.44 -8.15 5.25
N THR A 130 -2.06 -7.07 5.69
CA THR A 130 -2.36 -6.81 7.09
C THR A 130 -3.72 -6.14 7.25
N GLU A 131 -4.29 -6.23 8.43
CA GLU A 131 -5.50 -5.51 8.81
C GLU A 131 -5.14 -4.43 9.83
N ILE A 132 -5.44 -3.17 9.48
CA ILE A 132 -5.22 -2.03 10.36
C ILE A 132 -6.58 -1.45 10.71
N LYS A 133 -6.91 -1.42 12.00
CA LYS A 133 -8.18 -0.86 12.47
C LYS A 133 -8.27 0.64 12.16
N PRO A 134 -9.49 1.18 12.03
CA PRO A 134 -9.68 2.61 11.85
C PRO A 134 -8.97 3.45 12.90
N LEU A 135 -8.38 4.56 12.49
CA LEU A 135 -7.73 5.55 13.37
C LEU A 135 -6.76 4.91 14.38
N SER A 136 -5.99 3.94 13.94
CA SER A 136 -5.08 3.17 14.80
C SER A 136 -3.69 3.03 14.23
N ALA A 137 -2.79 2.51 15.04
CA ALA A 137 -1.48 2.05 14.63
C ALA A 137 -1.34 0.55 14.91
N SER A 138 -0.55 -0.14 14.11
CA SER A 138 -0.13 -1.52 14.33
C SER A 138 1.34 -1.70 14.01
N VAL A 139 1.92 -2.81 14.45
CA VAL A 139 3.33 -3.14 14.23
C VAL A 139 3.45 -4.45 13.49
N ILE A 140 4.18 -4.44 12.38
CA ILE A 140 4.60 -5.65 11.68
C ILE A 140 6.03 -5.97 12.12
N ARG A 141 6.29 -7.25 12.44
CA ARG A 141 7.62 -7.75 12.80
C ARG A 141 8.09 -8.75 11.78
N PHE A 142 9.38 -8.73 11.51
CA PHE A 142 10.05 -9.69 10.65
C PHE A 142 10.87 -10.66 11.48
N THR A 143 10.89 -11.93 11.11
CA THR A 143 11.79 -12.94 11.65
C THR A 143 12.34 -13.84 10.56
N ARG A 144 13.61 -14.23 10.70
CA ARG A 144 14.27 -15.19 9.81
C ARG A 144 13.89 -16.65 10.12
N GLU A 145 13.28 -16.90 11.27
CA GLU A 145 12.83 -18.24 11.61
C GLU A 145 11.64 -18.59 10.72
N LYS A 146 11.78 -19.68 9.96
CA LYS A 146 10.67 -20.25 9.19
C LYS A 146 9.72 -20.95 10.17
N THR A 147 8.73 -20.23 10.66
CA THR A 147 7.53 -20.85 11.21
C THR A 147 6.64 -21.27 10.05
N GLN A 148 5.59 -22.02 10.34
CA GLN A 148 4.68 -22.55 9.35
C GLN A 148 4.14 -21.40 8.48
N GLU A 149 4.30 -21.48 7.16
CA GLU A 149 3.69 -20.52 6.24
C GLU A 149 2.17 -20.57 6.42
N PRO A 150 1.46 -19.42 6.33
CA PRO A 150 0.02 -19.43 6.41
C PRO A 150 -0.56 -20.28 5.27
N ASP A 151 -1.63 -21.02 5.56
CA ASP A 151 -2.32 -21.80 4.54
C ASP A 151 -2.75 -20.88 3.39
N SER A 152 -2.21 -21.13 2.21
CA SER A 152 -2.60 -20.38 1.02
C SER A 152 -3.97 -20.86 0.52
N PRO A 153 -4.93 -19.95 0.31
CA PRO A 153 -6.19 -20.31 -0.35
C PRO A 153 -6.03 -20.59 -1.85
N PHE A 154 -4.79 -20.47 -2.36
CA PHE A 154 -4.45 -20.70 -3.75
C PHE A 154 -3.65 -21.98 -3.88
N ALA A 155 -4.09 -22.90 -4.73
CA ALA A 155 -3.38 -24.13 -5.05
C ALA A 155 -2.92 -24.10 -6.51
N LEU A 156 -1.60 -23.99 -6.72
CA LEU A 156 -0.97 -24.01 -8.03
C LEU A 156 -0.35 -25.38 -8.29
N ASP A 157 -0.82 -26.09 -9.31
CA ASP A 157 -0.24 -27.34 -9.81
C ASP A 157 0.30 -27.14 -11.23
N LEU A 158 1.59 -26.83 -11.33
CA LEU A 158 2.25 -26.62 -12.63
C LEU A 158 2.29 -27.90 -13.48
N GLY A 159 2.32 -29.08 -12.86
CA GLY A 159 2.31 -30.38 -13.58
C GLY A 159 0.98 -30.62 -14.27
N LYS A 160 -0.11 -30.27 -13.64
CA LYS A 160 -1.45 -30.32 -14.20
C LYS A 160 -1.85 -29.05 -14.94
N ARG A 161 -1.03 -28.02 -14.89
CA ARG A 161 -1.33 -26.69 -15.44
C ARG A 161 -2.68 -26.17 -14.96
N CYS A 162 -2.85 -26.16 -13.64
CA CYS A 162 -4.08 -25.76 -13.00
C CYS A 162 -3.78 -24.82 -11.83
N LEU A 163 -4.55 -23.74 -11.73
CA LEU A 163 -4.60 -22.85 -10.57
C LEU A 163 -6.01 -22.92 -9.97
N ASP A 164 -6.08 -23.30 -8.73
CA ASP A 164 -7.31 -23.30 -7.94
C ASP A 164 -7.28 -22.13 -6.94
N THR A 165 -8.27 -21.25 -7.02
CA THR A 165 -8.43 -20.09 -6.14
C THR A 165 -9.78 -20.20 -5.41
N PRO A 166 -10.06 -19.37 -4.40
CA PRO A 166 -11.39 -19.31 -3.79
C PRO A 166 -12.54 -19.03 -4.78
N TYR A 167 -12.25 -18.31 -5.86
CA TYR A 167 -13.26 -17.84 -6.82
C TYR A 167 -13.26 -18.61 -8.13
N TYR A 168 -12.10 -19.04 -8.62
CA TYR A 168 -11.94 -19.65 -9.93
C TYR A 168 -11.07 -20.89 -9.88
N ARG A 169 -11.36 -21.83 -10.80
CA ARG A 169 -10.41 -22.85 -11.22
C ARG A 169 -9.99 -22.57 -12.65
N ILE A 170 -8.70 -22.40 -12.86
CA ILE A 170 -8.11 -22.00 -14.15
C ILE A 170 -7.24 -23.16 -14.65
N GLU A 171 -7.45 -23.57 -15.88
CA GLU A 171 -6.65 -24.63 -16.54
C GLU A 171 -6.08 -24.07 -17.85
N TRP A 172 -4.85 -24.44 -18.16
CA TRP A 172 -4.17 -24.00 -19.38
C TRP A 172 -3.34 -25.09 -20.02
N GLU A 173 -3.04 -24.96 -21.31
CA GLU A 173 -2.16 -25.84 -22.05
C GLU A 173 -0.71 -25.30 -22.12
N GLU A 174 0.20 -26.10 -22.73
CA GLU A 174 1.64 -25.77 -22.76
C GLU A 174 1.95 -24.42 -23.43
N GLY A 175 1.15 -24.00 -24.41
CA GLY A 175 1.27 -22.70 -25.08
C GLY A 175 0.69 -21.52 -24.28
N GLY A 176 0.18 -21.74 -23.05
CA GLY A 176 -0.39 -20.68 -22.20
C GLY A 176 -1.86 -20.33 -22.52
N ALA A 177 -2.46 -20.95 -23.53
CA ALA A 177 -3.88 -20.75 -23.80
C ALA A 177 -4.73 -21.40 -22.69
N PHE A 178 -5.73 -20.67 -22.19
CA PHE A 178 -6.65 -21.21 -21.19
C PHE A 178 -7.59 -22.24 -21.83
N THR A 179 -7.62 -23.42 -21.24
CA THR A 179 -8.51 -24.52 -21.65
C THR A 179 -9.75 -24.61 -20.78
N GLY A 180 -9.71 -24.05 -19.58
CA GLY A 180 -10.82 -23.98 -18.65
C GLY A 180 -10.73 -22.77 -17.74
N LEU A 181 -11.88 -22.15 -17.47
CA LEU A 181 -12.07 -21.10 -16.47
C LEU A 181 -13.43 -21.33 -15.80
N TRP A 182 -13.39 -22.02 -14.68
CA TRP A 182 -14.58 -22.32 -13.90
C TRP A 182 -14.81 -21.28 -12.82
N ASP A 183 -15.94 -20.61 -12.89
CA ASP A 183 -16.45 -19.65 -11.88
C ASP A 183 -17.14 -20.47 -10.79
N LYS A 184 -16.53 -20.51 -9.60
CA LYS A 184 -17.02 -21.33 -8.46
C LYS A 184 -18.26 -20.71 -7.83
N GLU A 185 -18.35 -19.39 -7.77
CA GLU A 185 -19.45 -18.65 -7.17
C GLU A 185 -20.74 -18.89 -7.97
N ASN A 186 -20.66 -18.78 -9.28
CA ASN A 186 -21.80 -18.96 -10.16
C ASN A 186 -21.91 -20.40 -10.73
N SER A 187 -21.04 -21.33 -10.32
CA SER A 187 -21.03 -22.73 -10.72
C SER A 187 -21.10 -22.90 -12.26
N ARG A 188 -20.29 -22.16 -13.02
CA ARG A 188 -20.32 -22.18 -14.48
C ARG A 188 -18.95 -22.15 -15.12
N GLN A 189 -18.84 -22.72 -16.32
CA GLN A 189 -17.69 -22.53 -17.21
C GLN A 189 -17.83 -21.15 -17.90
N VAL A 190 -16.81 -20.30 -17.77
CA VAL A 190 -16.79 -18.95 -18.35
C VAL A 190 -16.42 -18.98 -19.83
N LEU A 191 -15.46 -19.86 -20.20
CA LEU A 191 -14.98 -19.96 -21.57
C LEU A 191 -15.85 -20.91 -22.40
N LYS A 192 -16.26 -20.47 -23.60
CA LYS A 192 -16.92 -21.31 -24.62
C LYS A 192 -15.93 -22.08 -25.49
N GLY A 193 -14.64 -21.79 -25.37
CA GLY A 193 -13.53 -22.39 -26.11
C GLY A 193 -12.21 -21.97 -25.47
N LYS A 194 -11.10 -22.13 -26.19
CA LYS A 194 -9.80 -21.68 -25.66
C LYS A 194 -9.77 -20.15 -25.52
N GLY A 195 -9.21 -19.66 -24.42
CA GLY A 195 -8.97 -18.24 -24.16
C GLY A 195 -7.47 -17.92 -24.18
N ASN A 196 -7.13 -16.62 -24.19
CA ASN A 196 -5.73 -16.16 -24.21
C ASN A 196 -4.90 -16.81 -25.33
N ILE A 197 -5.47 -16.83 -26.54
CA ILE A 197 -4.80 -17.32 -27.74
C ILE A 197 -4.07 -16.13 -28.36
N CYS A 198 -2.74 -16.14 -28.34
CA CYS A 198 -1.87 -15.16 -29.00
C CYS A 198 -1.30 -15.75 -30.29
#